data_67601d742860d283d68164e16d0e86f1
#
_entry.id   67601d742860d283d68164e16d0e86f1
#
_cell.length_a   1.000
_cell.length_b   1.000
_cell.length_c   1.000
_cell.angle_alpha   90.00
_cell.angle_beta   90.00
_cell.angle_gamma   90.00
#
_symmetry.space_group_name_H-M   'P 1'
#
loop_
_entity.id
_entity.type
_entity.pdbx_description
1 polymer ?
#
loop_
_entity_poly.entity_id
_entity_poly.type
_entity_poly.pdbx_seq_one_letter_code
_entity_poly.pdbx_strand_id
1 'polypeptide(L)'
;MATGLMKLPENRVRRNYTGGAGIDRLHGKARQEDNNMPEEWVGSMVEASNPGMEPIAHEGMAVVETEDGPRFLRDIIDDDREFYLGAAGREGGWRLSFLLKILDSAMRLHVQAHPSTQFANEVMGMPYGKLECYYILHVRDGISPYIRLGFQHTPGRDGWREIVEKQDKARMDGCFEKIPVQVGEVWYIPGGMPHAIGEGITMLEIMEPSDLVVRCEFEREGIVVPEDGRFMGRGLDFCLDIFDYTEYSKEEIMEKCRIEPRVLEETDAFRRVRLVDGTLTSCFFVEKLEVNGPALVRHNRKFNLGVVCAGSCTMEESGQVIRLKAGDSFLIAAGVKAYQIRPEGSVQMVMVYPGKDMDKLYSRFRLRTELRIIREAFNMGSSARTPDSR
;
A
#
# COMPACT_ATOMS: atom_id res chain seq x y z
N MET A 1 -19.81 -8.56 -21.72
CA MET A 1 -18.67 -7.88 -22.40
C MET A 1 -17.74 -7.32 -21.33
N ALA A 2 -16.43 -7.32 -21.56
CA ALA A 2 -15.48 -6.73 -20.62
C ALA A 2 -15.76 -5.23 -20.46
N THR A 3 -15.76 -4.74 -19.23
CA THR A 3 -16.16 -3.39 -18.84
C THR A 3 -14.92 -2.53 -18.64
N GLY A 4 -14.76 -1.45 -19.42
CA GLY A 4 -13.58 -0.59 -19.40
C GLY A 4 -13.47 0.29 -18.15
N LEU A 5 -14.60 0.75 -17.63
CA LEU A 5 -14.73 1.51 -16.39
C LEU A 5 -15.54 0.71 -15.39
N MET A 6 -15.07 0.56 -14.16
CA MET A 6 -15.76 -0.20 -13.12
C MET A 6 -15.71 0.57 -11.81
N LYS A 7 -16.88 0.94 -11.26
CA LYS A 7 -16.98 1.41 -9.88
C LYS A 7 -16.80 0.22 -8.96
N LEU A 8 -15.93 0.37 -7.96
CA LEU A 8 -15.65 -0.68 -6.98
C LEU A 8 -16.48 -0.45 -5.72
N PRO A 9 -17.01 -1.51 -5.09
CA PRO A 9 -17.68 -1.37 -3.81
C PRO A 9 -16.69 -1.10 -2.69
N GLU A 10 -17.20 -0.52 -1.60
CA GLU A 10 -16.45 -0.33 -0.36
C GLU A 10 -16.00 -1.69 0.19
N ASN A 11 -14.71 -1.82 0.54
CA ASN A 11 -14.11 -3.06 1.02
C ASN A 11 -13.35 -2.82 2.33
N ARG A 12 -14.09 -2.74 3.43
CA ARG A 12 -13.55 -2.48 4.77
C ARG A 12 -12.88 -3.72 5.33
N VAL A 13 -11.74 -3.52 5.97
CA VAL A 13 -10.86 -4.56 6.49
C VAL A 13 -10.57 -4.33 7.96
N ARG A 14 -10.65 -5.40 8.76
CA ARG A 14 -10.32 -5.37 10.18
C ARG A 14 -8.82 -5.27 10.38
N ARG A 15 -8.41 -4.54 11.42
CA ARG A 15 -7.01 -4.45 11.85
C ARG A 15 -6.90 -4.42 13.36
N ASN A 16 -5.67 -4.58 13.85
CA ASN A 16 -5.31 -4.50 15.26
C ASN A 16 -5.04 -3.06 15.72
N TYR A 17 -5.83 -2.10 15.25
CA TYR A 17 -5.90 -0.71 15.70
C TYR A 17 -7.29 -0.16 15.37
N THR A 18 -7.64 0.99 15.94
CA THR A 18 -8.96 1.60 15.74
C THR A 18 -8.89 2.79 14.80
N GLY A 19 -10.00 3.01 14.10
CA GLY A 19 -10.21 4.09 13.16
C GLY A 19 -11.44 3.85 12.31
N GLY A 20 -11.58 4.58 11.23
CA GLY A 20 -12.62 4.39 10.25
C GLY A 20 -13.63 5.53 10.15
N ALA A 21 -13.78 6.37 11.19
CA ALA A 21 -14.64 7.55 11.12
C ALA A 21 -14.22 8.51 9.99
N GLY A 22 -12.93 8.65 9.72
CA GLY A 22 -12.44 9.45 8.59
C GLY A 22 -12.80 8.88 7.23
N ILE A 23 -12.84 7.55 7.09
CA ILE A 23 -13.31 6.88 5.86
C ILE A 23 -14.83 7.09 5.71
N ASP A 24 -15.60 6.91 6.78
CA ASP A 24 -17.04 7.16 6.75
C ASP A 24 -17.36 8.61 6.38
N ARG A 25 -16.57 9.57 6.89
CA ARG A 25 -16.64 10.99 6.50
C ARG A 25 -16.37 11.19 5.01
N LEU A 26 -15.32 10.56 4.47
CA LEU A 26 -14.96 10.64 3.06
C LEU A 26 -16.09 10.13 2.16
N HIS A 27 -16.75 9.03 2.55
CA HIS A 27 -17.92 8.50 1.87
C HIS A 27 -19.20 9.33 2.08
N GLY A 28 -19.18 10.34 2.96
CA GLY A 28 -20.34 11.17 3.30
C GLY A 28 -21.41 10.40 4.07
N LYS A 29 -21.02 9.40 4.89
CA LYS A 29 -21.97 8.67 5.74
C LYS A 29 -22.49 9.54 6.87
N ALA A 30 -23.76 9.38 7.21
CA ALA A 30 -24.42 10.15 8.29
C ALA A 30 -23.84 9.79 9.68
N ARG A 31 -23.42 8.54 9.87
CA ARG A 31 -22.75 8.05 11.08
C ARG A 31 -21.29 7.80 10.78
N GLN A 32 -20.42 8.38 11.58
CA GLN A 32 -18.98 8.24 11.47
C GLN A 32 -18.45 7.65 12.77
N GLU A 33 -17.89 6.43 12.68
CA GLU A 33 -17.50 5.68 13.87
C GLU A 33 -16.12 5.07 13.75
N ASP A 34 -15.37 5.20 14.83
CA ASP A 34 -14.13 4.46 14.99
C ASP A 34 -14.44 3.05 15.51
N ASN A 35 -13.86 2.08 14.85
CA ASN A 35 -13.98 0.68 15.19
C ASN A 35 -12.72 -0.09 14.74
N ASN A 36 -12.77 -1.40 14.70
CA ASN A 36 -11.65 -2.25 14.24
C ASN A 36 -11.60 -2.45 12.71
N MET A 37 -12.31 -1.62 11.93
CA MET A 37 -12.27 -1.62 10.47
C MET A 37 -11.71 -0.29 9.93
N PRO A 38 -10.46 0.05 10.28
CA PRO A 38 -9.84 1.35 9.98
C PRO A 38 -9.29 1.47 8.56
N GLU A 39 -9.33 0.40 7.78
CA GLU A 39 -8.83 0.37 6.40
C GLU A 39 -9.93 0.00 5.41
N GLU A 40 -9.83 0.56 4.20
CA GLU A 40 -10.58 0.14 3.01
C GLU A 40 -9.58 -0.24 1.92
N TRP A 41 -9.63 -1.49 1.45
CA TRP A 41 -8.72 -2.01 0.47
C TRP A 41 -9.31 -1.91 -0.93
N VAL A 42 -8.78 -0.98 -1.71
CA VAL A 42 -9.30 -0.63 -3.04
C VAL A 42 -8.87 -1.66 -4.08
N GLY A 43 -9.82 -2.33 -4.68
CA GLY A 43 -9.57 -3.29 -5.77
C GLY A 43 -8.57 -4.40 -5.42
N SER A 44 -8.47 -4.74 -4.13
CA SER A 44 -7.46 -5.67 -3.63
C SER A 44 -7.71 -7.10 -4.10
N MET A 45 -6.62 -7.81 -4.34
CA MET A 45 -6.58 -9.24 -4.65
C MET A 45 -5.80 -10.03 -3.59
N VAL A 46 -5.51 -9.39 -2.47
CA VAL A 46 -4.75 -9.94 -1.34
C VAL A 46 -5.69 -10.18 -0.18
N GLU A 47 -5.55 -11.33 0.48
CA GLU A 47 -6.25 -11.60 1.73
C GLU A 47 -5.56 -10.90 2.89
N ALA A 48 -6.34 -10.32 3.78
CA ALA A 48 -5.85 -9.68 4.99
C ALA A 48 -5.38 -10.74 5.99
N SER A 49 -4.24 -10.48 6.62
CA SER A 49 -3.74 -11.27 7.75
C SER A 49 -3.98 -10.50 9.05
N ASN A 50 -4.87 -11.05 9.90
CA ASN A 50 -5.24 -10.45 11.18
C ASN A 50 -4.95 -11.43 12.34
N PRO A 51 -3.66 -11.60 12.73
CA PRO A 51 -3.28 -12.47 13.84
C PRO A 51 -4.05 -12.11 15.13
N GLY A 52 -4.52 -13.13 15.85
CA GLY A 52 -5.31 -12.94 17.08
C GLY A 52 -6.79 -12.63 16.87
N MET A 53 -7.27 -12.53 15.64
CA MET A 53 -8.70 -12.40 15.31
C MET A 53 -9.24 -13.69 14.68
N GLU A 54 -10.55 -13.94 14.86
CA GLU A 54 -11.21 -15.04 14.12
C GLU A 54 -11.06 -14.79 12.61
N PRO A 55 -10.57 -15.78 11.84
CA PRO A 55 -10.37 -15.63 10.40
C PRO A 55 -11.70 -15.38 9.67
N ILE A 56 -11.70 -14.43 8.73
CA ILE A 56 -12.76 -14.30 7.74
C ILE A 56 -12.17 -14.72 6.40
N ALA A 57 -12.77 -15.73 5.77
CA ALA A 57 -12.32 -16.20 4.47
C ALA A 57 -12.40 -15.06 3.43
N HIS A 58 -11.29 -14.85 2.71
CA HIS A 58 -11.16 -13.85 1.67
C HIS A 58 -11.34 -12.41 2.13
N GLU A 59 -11.17 -12.11 3.44
CA GLU A 59 -11.19 -10.74 3.94
C GLU A 59 -10.16 -9.88 3.18
N GLY A 60 -10.59 -8.71 2.73
CA GLY A 60 -9.75 -7.79 1.95
C GLY A 60 -9.75 -8.03 0.44
N MET A 61 -10.19 -9.19 -0.05
CA MET A 61 -10.35 -9.39 -1.49
C MET A 61 -11.56 -8.63 -2.02
N ALA A 62 -11.36 -7.85 -3.09
CA ALA A 62 -12.44 -7.08 -3.69
C ALA A 62 -13.46 -7.99 -4.38
N VAL A 63 -14.74 -7.76 -4.08
CA VAL A 63 -15.89 -8.40 -4.70
C VAL A 63 -16.68 -7.36 -5.47
N VAL A 64 -17.10 -7.66 -6.68
CA VAL A 64 -17.88 -6.76 -7.56
C VAL A 64 -19.21 -7.42 -7.87
N GLU A 65 -20.29 -6.66 -7.78
CA GLU A 65 -21.62 -7.11 -8.22
C GLU A 65 -21.67 -7.17 -9.74
N THR A 66 -22.07 -8.31 -10.29
CA THR A 66 -22.27 -8.55 -11.72
C THR A 66 -23.71 -8.97 -11.98
N GLU A 67 -24.12 -9.03 -13.26
CA GLU A 67 -25.46 -9.53 -13.63
C GLU A 67 -25.72 -10.96 -13.16
N ASP A 68 -24.64 -11.77 -13.05
CA ASP A 68 -24.70 -13.17 -12.58
C ASP A 68 -24.48 -13.30 -11.05
N GLY A 69 -24.43 -12.20 -10.30
CA GLY A 69 -24.16 -12.12 -8.86
C GLY A 69 -22.75 -11.67 -8.50
N PRO A 70 -22.37 -11.70 -7.20
CA PRO A 70 -21.09 -11.22 -6.74
C PRO A 70 -19.95 -12.12 -7.22
N ARG A 71 -18.87 -11.49 -7.73
CA ARG A 71 -17.65 -12.15 -8.18
C ARG A 71 -16.42 -11.47 -7.62
N PHE A 72 -15.36 -12.22 -7.33
CA PHE A 72 -14.07 -11.62 -7.02
C PHE A 72 -13.55 -10.83 -8.22
N LEU A 73 -13.04 -9.63 -7.98
CA LEU A 73 -12.41 -8.80 -9.01
C LEU A 73 -11.29 -9.55 -9.73
N ARG A 74 -10.53 -10.36 -9.00
CA ARG A 74 -9.49 -11.24 -9.56
C ARG A 74 -10.03 -12.13 -10.67
N ASP A 75 -11.17 -12.76 -10.45
CA ASP A 75 -11.75 -13.71 -11.39
C ASP A 75 -12.34 -13.00 -12.63
N ILE A 76 -12.87 -11.77 -12.44
CA ILE A 76 -13.31 -10.91 -13.55
C ILE A 76 -12.11 -10.51 -14.43
N ILE A 77 -10.97 -10.18 -13.83
CA ILE A 77 -9.74 -9.85 -14.57
C ILE A 77 -9.20 -11.09 -15.28
N ASP A 78 -9.29 -12.27 -14.65
CA ASP A 78 -8.82 -13.54 -15.22
C ASP A 78 -9.61 -13.94 -16.48
N ASP A 79 -10.87 -13.52 -16.63
CA ASP A 79 -11.67 -13.78 -17.83
C ASP A 79 -11.10 -13.07 -19.08
N ASP A 80 -10.48 -11.87 -18.95
CA ASP A 80 -9.84 -11.15 -20.05
C ASP A 80 -8.64 -10.33 -19.54
N ARG A 81 -7.58 -11.01 -19.17
CA ARG A 81 -6.35 -10.40 -18.63
C ARG A 81 -5.74 -9.36 -19.56
N GLU A 82 -5.76 -9.61 -20.86
CA GLU A 82 -5.15 -8.68 -21.82
C GLU A 82 -5.93 -7.37 -21.88
N PHE A 83 -7.25 -7.42 -21.82
CA PHE A 83 -8.07 -6.22 -21.78
C PHE A 83 -7.85 -5.44 -20.49
N TYR A 84 -7.87 -6.11 -19.33
CA TYR A 84 -7.74 -5.42 -18.03
C TYR A 84 -6.32 -4.97 -17.75
N LEU A 85 -5.31 -5.80 -17.99
CA LEU A 85 -3.93 -5.58 -17.54
C LEU A 85 -2.99 -5.12 -18.67
N GLY A 86 -3.42 -5.20 -19.94
CA GLY A 86 -2.58 -4.90 -21.08
C GLY A 86 -1.54 -6.00 -21.34
N ALA A 87 -0.34 -5.60 -21.74
CA ALA A 87 0.74 -6.55 -22.05
C ALA A 87 1.11 -7.42 -20.84
N ALA A 88 1.03 -6.89 -19.62
CA ALA A 88 1.30 -7.63 -18.40
C ALA A 88 0.35 -8.81 -18.17
N GLY A 89 -0.85 -8.75 -18.70
CA GLY A 89 -1.84 -9.83 -18.60
C GLY A 89 -1.58 -11.05 -19.48
N ARG A 90 -0.68 -10.94 -20.48
CA ARG A 90 -0.38 -12.02 -21.41
C ARG A 90 0.44 -13.16 -20.79
N GLU A 91 1.22 -12.85 -19.76
CA GLU A 91 2.05 -13.82 -19.07
C GLU A 91 1.29 -14.48 -17.92
N GLY A 92 1.48 -15.77 -17.72
CA GLY A 92 0.87 -16.50 -16.60
C GLY A 92 1.44 -16.06 -15.25
N GLY A 93 0.60 -16.11 -14.19
CA GLY A 93 1.06 -15.82 -12.82
C GLY A 93 1.10 -14.34 -12.44
N TRP A 94 0.38 -13.48 -13.16
CA TRP A 94 0.24 -12.06 -12.84
C TRP A 94 -0.26 -11.83 -11.41
N ARG A 95 0.16 -10.71 -10.85
CA ARG A 95 -0.34 -10.15 -9.59
C ARG A 95 -0.39 -8.64 -9.74
N LEU A 96 -1.28 -7.95 -9.01
CA LEU A 96 -1.15 -6.50 -8.88
C LEU A 96 0.18 -6.17 -8.22
N SER A 97 0.85 -5.16 -8.76
CA SER A 97 2.16 -4.74 -8.29
C SER A 97 2.11 -3.78 -7.12
N PHE A 98 0.93 -3.53 -6.59
CA PHE A 98 0.72 -2.64 -5.46
C PHE A 98 -0.56 -3.04 -4.71
N LEU A 99 -0.68 -2.58 -3.48
CA LEU A 99 -1.92 -2.52 -2.73
C LEU A 99 -2.22 -1.05 -2.45
N LEU A 100 -3.48 -0.65 -2.71
CA LEU A 100 -4.00 0.68 -2.44
C LEU A 100 -5.04 0.57 -1.33
N LYS A 101 -4.87 1.40 -0.29
CA LYS A 101 -5.80 1.46 0.84
C LYS A 101 -6.20 2.90 1.12
N ILE A 102 -7.40 3.08 1.65
CA ILE A 102 -7.75 4.24 2.45
C ILE A 102 -7.58 3.81 3.90
N LEU A 103 -6.76 4.52 4.65
CA LEU A 103 -6.46 4.23 6.06
C LEU A 103 -6.87 5.42 6.91
N ASP A 104 -7.49 5.15 8.06
CA ASP A 104 -7.84 6.16 9.05
C ASP A 104 -7.38 5.72 10.44
N SER A 105 -6.59 6.56 11.11
CA SER A 105 -6.04 6.28 12.44
C SER A 105 -6.76 7.06 13.52
N ALA A 106 -7.54 6.40 14.38
CA ALA A 106 -8.10 7.03 15.57
C ALA A 106 -7.08 7.13 16.72
N MET A 107 -6.04 6.31 16.66
CA MET A 107 -4.96 6.22 17.64
C MET A 107 -3.61 6.21 16.93
N ARG A 108 -2.51 6.50 17.64
CA ARG A 108 -1.18 6.25 17.07
C ARG A 108 -0.98 4.73 16.83
N LEU A 109 -0.60 4.36 15.63
CA LEU A 109 -0.31 2.98 15.31
C LEU A 109 0.95 2.49 16.03
N HIS A 110 1.06 1.17 16.21
CA HIS A 110 2.24 0.52 16.80
C HIS A 110 3.50 0.83 15.99
N VAL A 111 4.63 0.99 16.66
CA VAL A 111 5.93 1.13 15.98
C VAL A 111 6.24 -0.14 15.21
N GLN A 112 6.53 0.01 13.93
CA GLN A 112 6.78 -1.08 13.00
C GLN A 112 7.86 -0.73 11.98
N ALA A 113 8.34 -1.74 11.26
CA ALA A 113 9.13 -1.59 10.05
C ALA A 113 8.82 -2.70 9.05
N HIS A 114 9.23 -2.49 7.82
CA HIS A 114 9.06 -3.43 6.72
C HIS A 114 10.39 -3.75 6.07
N PRO A 115 10.62 -4.96 5.56
CA PRO A 115 11.84 -5.25 4.82
C PRO A 115 11.90 -4.42 3.54
N SER A 116 13.09 -3.98 3.16
CA SER A 116 13.32 -3.42 1.84
C SER A 116 13.18 -4.51 0.77
N THR A 117 12.89 -4.13 -0.48
CA THR A 117 12.86 -5.08 -1.60
C THR A 117 14.20 -5.79 -1.78
N GLN A 118 15.32 -5.11 -1.50
CA GLN A 118 16.63 -5.75 -1.55
C GLN A 118 16.74 -6.85 -0.47
N PHE A 119 16.42 -6.54 0.79
CA PHE A 119 16.46 -7.52 1.89
C PHE A 119 15.50 -8.69 1.63
N ALA A 120 14.27 -8.39 1.17
CA ALA A 120 13.28 -9.41 0.81
C ALA A 120 13.81 -10.36 -0.26
N ASN A 121 14.47 -9.85 -1.29
CA ASN A 121 15.03 -10.66 -2.38
C ASN A 121 16.25 -11.49 -1.94
N GLU A 122 17.21 -10.85 -1.26
CA GLU A 122 18.51 -11.46 -0.97
C GLU A 122 18.47 -12.41 0.22
N VAL A 123 17.68 -12.05 1.25
CA VAL A 123 17.65 -12.76 2.53
C VAL A 123 16.40 -13.61 2.71
N MET A 124 15.23 -13.09 2.30
CA MET A 124 13.96 -13.79 2.52
C MET A 124 13.55 -14.65 1.34
N GLY A 125 14.12 -14.45 0.16
CA GLY A 125 13.74 -15.13 -1.08
C GLY A 125 12.35 -14.72 -1.58
N MET A 126 11.90 -13.50 -1.26
CA MET A 126 10.61 -12.94 -1.65
C MET A 126 10.77 -11.87 -2.73
N PRO A 127 9.78 -11.69 -3.64
CA PRO A 127 9.93 -10.78 -4.78
C PRO A 127 9.93 -9.30 -4.39
N TYR A 128 9.25 -8.94 -3.32
CA TYR A 128 9.06 -7.57 -2.88
C TYR A 128 9.29 -7.43 -1.39
N GLY A 129 9.75 -6.25 -0.97
CA GLY A 129 9.64 -5.74 0.36
C GLY A 129 8.25 -5.12 0.60
N LYS A 130 8.21 -4.07 1.41
CA LYS A 130 7.01 -3.27 1.63
C LYS A 130 7.38 -1.80 1.80
N LEU A 131 7.79 -1.18 0.70
CA LEU A 131 7.87 0.27 0.60
C LEU A 131 6.45 0.83 0.58
N GLU A 132 6.22 1.93 1.29
CA GLU A 132 4.93 2.59 1.36
C GLU A 132 5.05 4.05 0.93
N CYS A 133 3.93 4.59 0.42
CA CYS A 133 3.74 6.01 0.16
C CYS A 133 2.39 6.44 0.76
N TYR A 134 2.39 7.55 1.47
CA TYR A 134 1.19 8.13 2.08
C TYR A 134 0.80 9.41 1.36
N TYR A 135 -0.46 9.55 0.97
CA TYR A 135 -1.06 10.81 0.55
C TYR A 135 -2.09 11.24 1.58
N ILE A 136 -1.83 12.34 2.29
CA ILE A 136 -2.66 12.79 3.40
C ILE A 136 -3.95 13.42 2.88
N LEU A 137 -5.10 12.79 3.16
CA LEU A 137 -6.42 13.23 2.70
C LEU A 137 -7.08 14.18 3.67
N HIS A 138 -7.02 13.87 4.95
CA HIS A 138 -7.73 14.60 5.99
C HIS A 138 -7.02 14.45 7.34
N VAL A 139 -7.19 15.45 8.18
CA VAL A 139 -6.75 15.45 9.58
C VAL A 139 -7.94 15.83 10.45
N ARG A 140 -8.15 15.13 11.55
CA ARG A 140 -9.24 15.40 12.49
C ARG A 140 -9.05 16.75 13.18
N ASP A 141 -10.15 17.46 13.41
CA ASP A 141 -10.14 18.77 14.05
C ASP A 141 -9.50 18.70 15.47
N GLY A 142 -8.68 19.67 15.80
CA GLY A 142 -8.02 19.77 17.10
C GLY A 142 -6.82 18.85 17.31
N ILE A 143 -6.47 18.02 16.32
CA ILE A 143 -5.30 17.15 16.35
C ILE A 143 -4.11 17.83 15.68
N SER A 144 -2.92 17.72 16.27
CA SER A 144 -1.65 18.07 15.63
C SER A 144 -1.11 16.81 14.95
N PRO A 145 -1.32 16.64 13.63
CA PRO A 145 -1.00 15.39 12.96
C PRO A 145 0.51 15.22 12.81
N TYR A 146 0.98 14.01 12.97
CA TYR A 146 2.40 13.68 12.83
C TYR A 146 2.60 12.23 12.37
N ILE A 147 3.77 11.97 11.84
CA ILE A 147 4.31 10.63 11.70
C ILE A 147 5.59 10.50 12.50
N ARG A 148 5.98 9.29 12.88
CA ARG A 148 7.32 8.93 13.31
C ARG A 148 7.98 8.20 12.17
N LEU A 149 9.18 8.59 11.77
CA LEU A 149 9.86 8.03 10.61
C LEU A 149 11.38 8.12 10.78
N GLY A 150 12.04 6.96 10.73
CA GLY A 150 13.46 6.83 11.03
C GLY A 150 13.80 7.13 12.48
N PHE A 151 15.02 6.84 12.90
CA PHE A 151 15.51 7.19 14.22
C PHE A 151 16.06 8.62 14.23
N GLN A 152 15.56 9.48 15.11
CA GLN A 152 16.19 10.76 15.43
C GLN A 152 17.20 10.62 16.57
N HIS A 153 17.03 9.57 17.40
CA HIS A 153 17.95 9.19 18.47
C HIS A 153 18.13 7.67 18.40
N THR A 154 19.08 7.25 17.56
CA THR A 154 19.27 5.81 17.31
C THR A 154 19.79 5.10 18.55
N PRO A 155 19.14 4.01 18.98
CA PRO A 155 19.68 3.18 20.06
C PRO A 155 20.74 2.18 19.57
N GLY A 156 20.99 2.12 18.26
CA GLY A 156 21.74 1.05 17.63
C GLY A 156 21.02 -0.31 17.70
N ARG A 157 21.57 -1.32 17.05
CA ARG A 157 20.96 -2.66 16.96
C ARG A 157 20.73 -3.32 18.32
N ASP A 158 21.73 -3.29 19.20
CA ASP A 158 21.63 -3.94 20.50
C ASP A 158 20.71 -3.17 21.47
N GLY A 159 20.76 -1.84 21.43
CA GLY A 159 19.85 -0.99 22.19
C GLY A 159 18.40 -1.16 21.74
N TRP A 160 18.17 -1.27 20.42
CA TRP A 160 16.82 -1.54 19.88
C TRP A 160 16.30 -2.92 20.27
N ARG A 161 17.17 -3.95 20.25
CA ARG A 161 16.85 -5.28 20.79
C ARG A 161 16.33 -5.17 22.22
N GLU A 162 17.11 -4.53 23.10
CA GLU A 162 16.75 -4.41 24.51
C GLU A 162 15.42 -3.68 24.72
N ILE A 163 15.18 -2.59 23.97
CA ILE A 163 13.94 -1.81 24.02
C ILE A 163 12.73 -2.69 23.61
N VAL A 164 12.87 -3.44 22.51
CA VAL A 164 11.80 -4.29 22.00
C VAL A 164 11.53 -5.48 22.92
N GLU A 165 12.57 -6.18 23.41
CA GLU A 165 12.41 -7.33 24.32
C GLU A 165 11.75 -6.92 25.64
N LYS A 166 12.16 -5.78 26.19
CA LYS A 166 11.62 -5.28 27.46
C LYS A 166 10.31 -4.50 27.32
N GLN A 167 9.90 -4.20 26.10
CA GLN A 167 8.77 -3.31 25.80
C GLN A 167 8.88 -1.96 26.55
N ASP A 168 10.09 -1.41 26.58
CA ASP A 168 10.37 -0.12 27.19
C ASP A 168 9.81 1.01 26.30
N LYS A 169 8.52 1.27 26.48
CA LYS A 169 7.77 2.24 25.66
C LYS A 169 8.36 3.65 25.77
N ALA A 170 8.88 4.03 26.92
CA ALA A 170 9.47 5.37 27.11
C ALA A 170 10.75 5.53 26.29
N ARG A 171 11.65 4.54 26.34
CA ARG A 171 12.87 4.54 25.49
C ARG A 171 12.52 4.39 24.02
N MET A 172 11.53 3.54 23.67
CA MET A 172 11.06 3.40 22.29
C MET A 172 10.54 4.73 21.76
N ASP A 173 9.69 5.41 22.50
CA ASP A 173 9.15 6.73 22.12
C ASP A 173 10.27 7.78 22.02
N GLY A 174 11.29 7.69 22.88
CA GLY A 174 12.45 8.58 22.86
C GLY A 174 13.39 8.42 21.65
N CYS A 175 13.26 7.34 20.87
CA CYS A 175 14.03 7.16 19.64
C CYS A 175 13.52 8.02 18.47
N PHE A 176 12.31 8.58 18.61
CA PHE A 176 11.61 9.26 17.54
C PHE A 176 11.18 10.67 17.93
N GLU A 177 11.28 11.60 17.01
CA GLU A 177 10.57 12.86 17.09
C GLU A 177 9.23 12.79 16.32
N LYS A 178 8.31 13.69 16.65
CA LYS A 178 7.08 13.88 15.88
C LYS A 178 7.39 14.74 14.66
N ILE A 179 7.21 14.18 13.47
CA ILE A 179 7.35 14.89 12.20
C ILE A 179 5.97 15.35 11.77
N PRO A 180 5.68 16.67 11.74
CA PRO A 180 4.36 17.16 11.38
C PRO A 180 4.04 16.86 9.93
N VAL A 181 2.76 16.54 9.66
CA VAL A 181 2.25 16.31 8.31
C VAL A 181 1.06 17.23 8.03
N GLN A 182 0.78 17.48 6.73
CA GLN A 182 -0.32 18.32 6.30
C GLN A 182 -1.15 17.66 5.21
N VAL A 183 -2.42 18.04 5.11
CA VAL A 183 -3.31 17.58 4.04
C VAL A 183 -2.70 17.96 2.67
N GLY A 184 -2.69 16.99 1.76
CA GLY A 184 -2.13 17.13 0.42
C GLY A 184 -0.64 16.75 0.31
N GLU A 185 0.06 16.57 1.41
CA GLU A 185 1.45 16.08 1.38
C GLU A 185 1.54 14.61 0.96
N VAL A 186 2.67 14.28 0.35
CA VAL A 186 3.05 12.93 -0.02
C VAL A 186 4.31 12.54 0.73
N TRP A 187 4.26 11.40 1.39
CA TRP A 187 5.37 10.87 2.17
C TRP A 187 5.82 9.51 1.66
N TYR A 188 7.12 9.32 1.54
CA TYR A 188 7.78 8.08 1.17
C TYR A 188 8.31 7.38 2.41
N ILE A 189 7.95 6.11 2.59
CA ILE A 189 8.37 5.29 3.72
C ILE A 189 9.23 4.15 3.17
N PRO A 190 10.56 4.30 3.19
CA PRO A 190 11.44 3.26 2.67
C PRO A 190 11.40 1.99 3.52
N GLY A 191 11.57 0.85 2.88
CA GLY A 191 11.80 -0.40 3.61
C GLY A 191 13.05 -0.30 4.51
N GLY A 192 12.97 -0.88 5.69
CA GLY A 192 13.98 -0.81 6.73
C GLY A 192 13.77 0.33 7.73
N MET A 193 13.05 1.37 7.37
CA MET A 193 12.88 2.54 8.22
C MET A 193 11.78 2.31 9.27
N PRO A 194 12.08 2.37 10.58
CA PRO A 194 11.07 2.25 11.61
C PRO A 194 10.12 3.45 11.56
N HIS A 195 8.83 3.20 11.74
CA HIS A 195 7.81 4.24 11.63
C HIS A 195 6.57 3.96 12.44
N ALA A 196 5.77 5.01 12.66
CA ALA A 196 4.42 4.91 13.19
C ALA A 196 3.58 6.10 12.70
N ILE A 197 2.34 5.82 12.29
CA ILE A 197 1.35 6.84 11.92
C ILE A 197 0.76 7.40 13.21
N GLY A 198 0.71 8.71 13.34
CA GLY A 198 0.06 9.42 14.44
C GLY A 198 -1.48 9.31 14.39
N GLU A 199 -2.11 9.74 15.46
CA GLU A 199 -3.57 9.75 15.57
C GLU A 199 -4.22 10.81 14.67
N GLY A 200 -5.46 10.57 14.25
CA GLY A 200 -6.31 11.55 13.59
C GLY A 200 -6.01 11.80 12.11
N ILE A 201 -5.31 10.89 11.44
CA ILE A 201 -4.93 11.03 10.04
C ILE A 201 -5.76 10.05 9.18
N THR A 202 -6.39 10.59 8.14
CA THR A 202 -6.96 9.79 7.04
C THR A 202 -6.10 9.97 5.80
N MET A 203 -5.66 8.87 5.17
CA MET A 203 -4.74 8.92 4.04
C MET A 203 -5.03 7.85 3.00
N LEU A 204 -4.47 8.01 1.80
CA LEU A 204 -4.21 6.89 0.90
C LEU A 204 -2.85 6.31 1.23
N GLU A 205 -2.80 5.02 1.50
CA GLU A 205 -1.58 4.24 1.63
C GLU A 205 -1.42 3.40 0.36
N ILE A 206 -0.34 3.63 -0.36
CA ILE A 206 0.02 2.87 -1.56
C ILE A 206 1.32 2.13 -1.23
N MET A 207 1.32 0.81 -1.38
CA MET A 207 2.46 0.01 -0.97
C MET A 207 2.84 -1.07 -1.98
N GLU A 208 4.07 -1.55 -1.91
CA GLU A 208 4.49 -2.75 -2.61
C GLU A 208 3.62 -3.94 -2.20
N PRO A 209 3.39 -4.92 -3.11
CA PRO A 209 2.33 -5.93 -2.94
C PRO A 209 2.72 -7.04 -1.96
N SER A 210 3.04 -6.67 -0.72
CA SER A 210 3.32 -7.61 0.37
C SER A 210 2.69 -7.13 1.68
N ASP A 211 2.37 -8.05 2.58
CA ASP A 211 1.90 -7.71 3.94
C ASP A 211 2.97 -8.04 5.00
N LEU A 212 4.27 -7.91 4.61
CA LEU A 212 5.40 -8.13 5.49
C LEU A 212 5.50 -7.00 6.52
N VAL A 213 5.47 -7.33 7.79
CA VAL A 213 5.57 -6.36 8.88
C VAL A 213 6.29 -6.90 10.10
N VAL A 214 7.22 -6.12 10.63
CA VAL A 214 7.82 -6.32 11.95
C VAL A 214 7.22 -5.31 12.90
N ARG A 215 6.50 -5.79 13.91
CA ARG A 215 5.90 -4.95 14.95
C ARG A 215 6.80 -4.97 16.19
N CYS A 216 7.28 -3.79 16.56
CA CYS A 216 8.22 -3.64 17.69
C CYS A 216 7.50 -3.27 18.98
N GLU A 217 6.33 -2.69 18.90
CA GLU A 217 5.49 -2.36 20.03
C GLU A 217 4.34 -3.38 20.11
N PHE A 218 4.23 -4.07 21.25
CA PHE A 218 3.32 -5.22 21.38
C PHE A 218 1.99 -4.89 22.02
N GLU A 219 1.87 -3.71 22.63
CA GLU A 219 0.62 -3.24 23.19
C GLU A 219 0.54 -1.72 23.16
N ARG A 220 -0.61 -1.21 22.72
CA ARG A 220 -0.96 0.22 22.78
C ARG A 220 -2.45 0.39 22.95
N GLU A 221 -2.84 1.24 23.92
CA GLU A 221 -4.23 1.57 24.21
C GLU A 221 -5.14 0.34 24.40
N GLY A 222 -4.60 -0.70 25.04
CA GLY A 222 -5.31 -1.95 25.28
C GLY A 222 -5.32 -2.93 24.11
N ILE A 223 -4.78 -2.54 22.94
CA ILE A 223 -4.67 -3.42 21.78
C ILE A 223 -3.33 -4.15 21.83
N VAL A 224 -3.40 -5.47 21.92
CA VAL A 224 -2.23 -6.36 22.04
C VAL A 224 -1.95 -7.02 20.68
N VAL A 225 -0.70 -6.95 20.23
CA VAL A 225 -0.20 -7.70 19.09
C VAL A 225 0.18 -9.11 19.56
N PRO A 226 -0.50 -10.16 19.08
CA PRO A 226 -0.19 -11.53 19.46
C PRO A 226 1.22 -11.91 18.97
N GLU A 227 1.81 -12.94 19.58
CA GLU A 227 3.21 -13.30 19.34
C GLU A 227 3.48 -13.67 17.87
N ASP A 228 2.59 -14.40 17.24
CA ASP A 228 2.66 -14.80 15.84
C ASP A 228 2.56 -13.59 14.86
N GLY A 229 1.97 -12.48 15.32
CA GLY A 229 1.86 -11.22 14.56
C GLY A 229 3.07 -10.29 14.66
N ARG A 230 4.12 -10.62 15.46
CA ARG A 230 5.21 -9.67 15.77
C ARG A 230 6.34 -9.69 14.74
N PHE A 231 6.86 -10.87 14.41
CA PHE A 231 8.14 -11.04 13.73
C PHE A 231 8.06 -11.94 12.48
N MET A 232 6.94 -11.98 11.81
CA MET A 232 6.73 -12.78 10.58
C MET A 232 7.12 -14.27 10.74
N GLY A 233 7.02 -14.82 11.97
CA GLY A 233 7.43 -16.18 12.29
C GLY A 233 8.94 -16.45 12.29
N ARG A 234 9.79 -15.40 12.20
CA ARG A 234 11.26 -15.56 12.07
C ARG A 234 12.07 -15.18 13.32
N GLY A 235 11.40 -14.68 14.34
CA GLY A 235 12.02 -14.23 15.59
C GLY A 235 12.67 -12.84 15.49
N LEU A 236 12.95 -12.27 16.68
CA LEU A 236 13.46 -10.89 16.78
C LEU A 236 14.83 -10.73 16.15
N ASP A 237 15.77 -11.66 16.39
CA ASP A 237 17.15 -11.55 15.87
C ASP A 237 17.20 -11.37 14.37
N PHE A 238 16.44 -12.16 13.64
CA PHE A 238 16.31 -12.02 12.19
C PHE A 238 15.72 -10.67 11.81
N CYS A 239 14.68 -10.23 12.52
CA CYS A 239 14.00 -8.99 12.21
C CYS A 239 14.83 -7.74 12.50
N LEU A 240 15.77 -7.80 13.45
CA LEU A 240 16.69 -6.69 13.72
C LEU A 240 17.60 -6.33 12.54
N ASP A 241 17.85 -7.25 11.63
CA ASP A 241 18.66 -6.99 10.42
C ASP A 241 17.88 -6.28 9.30
N ILE A 242 16.57 -6.10 9.47
CA ILE A 242 15.71 -5.33 8.55
C ILE A 242 15.89 -3.83 8.75
N PHE A 243 16.21 -3.36 9.95
CA PHE A 243 16.17 -1.95 10.32
C PHE A 243 17.33 -1.12 9.76
N ASP A 244 17.02 0.07 9.30
CA ASP A 244 17.98 1.15 9.09
C ASP A 244 18.22 1.86 10.44
N TYR A 245 19.42 1.68 11.02
CA TYR A 245 19.82 2.28 12.29
C TYR A 245 20.49 3.64 12.13
N THR A 246 20.48 4.22 10.94
CA THR A 246 21.01 5.56 10.72
C THR A 246 20.22 6.56 11.53
N GLU A 247 20.93 7.46 12.21
CA GLU A 247 20.33 8.60 12.89
C GLU A 247 20.10 9.73 11.88
N TYR A 248 18.88 10.21 11.82
CA TYR A 248 18.45 11.27 10.93
C TYR A 248 17.85 12.41 11.73
N SER A 249 18.22 13.65 11.44
CA SER A 249 17.44 14.80 11.91
C SER A 249 16.05 14.83 11.25
N LYS A 250 15.12 15.61 11.83
CA LYS A 250 13.81 15.84 11.21
C LYS A 250 13.92 16.42 9.80
N GLU A 251 14.83 17.37 9.65
CA GLU A 251 15.09 18.07 8.39
C GLU A 251 15.56 17.10 7.31
N GLU A 252 16.47 16.19 7.64
CA GLU A 252 16.93 15.14 6.72
C GLU A 252 15.81 14.18 6.34
N ILE A 253 14.93 13.79 7.29
CA ILE A 253 13.75 12.98 6.97
C ILE A 253 12.78 13.75 6.07
N MET A 254 12.53 15.01 6.34
CA MET A 254 11.66 15.84 5.51
C MET A 254 12.21 15.99 4.09
N GLU A 255 13.51 16.22 3.93
CA GLU A 255 14.15 16.30 2.63
C GLU A 255 14.15 14.97 1.87
N LYS A 256 14.40 13.85 2.58
CA LYS A 256 14.49 12.52 1.98
C LYS A 256 13.14 11.89 1.67
N CYS A 257 12.14 12.10 2.53
CA CYS A 257 10.91 11.32 2.54
C CYS A 257 9.65 12.11 2.17
N ARG A 258 9.63 13.44 2.27
CA ARG A 258 8.52 14.24 1.74
C ARG A 258 8.71 14.46 0.25
N ILE A 259 7.77 13.97 -0.52
CA ILE A 259 7.83 14.07 -1.99
C ILE A 259 7.22 15.39 -2.45
N GLU A 260 7.94 16.12 -3.28
CA GLU A 260 7.41 17.30 -3.95
C GLU A 260 6.67 16.90 -5.24
N PRO A 261 5.33 17.14 -5.31
CA PRO A 261 4.54 16.81 -6.49
C PRO A 261 4.97 17.58 -7.73
N ARG A 262 4.94 16.91 -8.90
CA ARG A 262 5.34 17.52 -10.17
C ARG A 262 4.16 17.63 -11.14
N VAL A 263 3.85 18.84 -11.59
CA VAL A 263 2.83 19.07 -12.63
C VAL A 263 3.29 18.45 -13.95
N LEU A 264 2.43 17.62 -14.54
CA LEU A 264 2.64 16.95 -15.83
C LEU A 264 1.88 17.65 -16.97
N GLU A 265 0.69 18.12 -16.67
CA GLU A 265 -0.24 18.73 -17.62
C GLU A 265 -1.13 19.72 -16.88
N GLU A 266 -1.37 20.88 -17.45
CA GLU A 266 -2.24 21.89 -16.86
C GLU A 266 -2.97 22.67 -17.96
N THR A 267 -4.29 22.79 -17.80
CA THR A 267 -5.20 23.62 -18.58
C THR A 267 -6.23 24.23 -17.63
N ASP A 268 -7.09 25.12 -18.11
CA ASP A 268 -8.16 25.71 -17.28
C ASP A 268 -9.14 24.66 -16.70
N ALA A 269 -9.38 23.59 -17.43
CA ALA A 269 -10.34 22.54 -17.06
C ALA A 269 -9.71 21.34 -16.35
N PHE A 270 -8.41 21.15 -16.46
CA PHE A 270 -7.76 19.91 -16.07
C PHE A 270 -6.30 20.11 -15.64
N ARG A 271 -5.92 19.51 -14.53
CA ARG A 271 -4.55 19.46 -14.06
C ARG A 271 -4.16 18.05 -13.66
N ARG A 272 -3.02 17.60 -14.15
CA ARG A 272 -2.43 16.28 -13.81
C ARG A 272 -1.12 16.49 -13.09
N VAL A 273 -0.99 15.87 -11.92
CA VAL A 273 0.17 16.00 -11.05
C VAL A 273 0.73 14.61 -10.74
N ARG A 274 2.03 14.41 -10.93
CA ARG A 274 2.75 13.22 -10.48
C ARG A 274 3.03 13.35 -8.99
N LEU A 275 2.48 12.44 -8.19
CA LEU A 275 2.72 12.36 -6.76
C LEU A 275 3.90 11.43 -6.43
N VAL A 276 3.93 10.25 -7.06
CA VAL A 276 5.01 9.26 -6.89
C VAL A 276 5.45 8.80 -8.26
N ASP A 277 6.73 8.77 -8.53
CA ASP A 277 7.27 8.27 -9.80
C ASP A 277 8.08 6.97 -9.62
N GLY A 278 8.47 6.39 -10.76
CA GLY A 278 9.17 5.10 -10.80
C GLY A 278 10.64 5.15 -10.36
N THR A 279 11.13 6.27 -9.80
CA THR A 279 12.49 6.35 -9.22
C THR A 279 12.52 5.82 -7.80
N LEU A 280 11.38 5.92 -7.07
CA LEU A 280 11.25 5.44 -5.69
C LEU A 280 10.96 3.95 -5.63
N THR A 281 10.10 3.45 -6.51
CA THR A 281 9.78 2.02 -6.63
C THR A 281 9.49 1.66 -8.08
N SER A 282 9.81 0.41 -8.46
CA SER A 282 9.40 -0.15 -9.75
C SER A 282 7.97 -0.69 -9.75
N CYS A 283 7.32 -0.76 -8.58
CA CYS A 283 6.04 -1.42 -8.41
C CYS A 283 4.86 -0.56 -8.86
N PHE A 284 4.90 0.75 -8.62
CA PHE A 284 3.80 1.66 -8.96
C PHE A 284 4.27 3.09 -9.24
N PHE A 285 3.37 3.87 -9.81
CA PHE A 285 3.44 5.33 -9.81
C PHE A 285 2.05 5.90 -9.52
N VAL A 286 2.00 7.14 -9.01
CA VAL A 286 0.77 7.76 -8.53
C VAL A 286 0.60 9.13 -9.18
N GLU A 287 -0.60 9.41 -9.67
CA GLU A 287 -0.99 10.70 -10.22
C GLU A 287 -2.24 11.22 -9.51
N LYS A 288 -2.32 12.53 -9.37
CA LYS A 288 -3.53 13.24 -8.96
C LYS A 288 -4.11 13.95 -10.19
N LEU A 289 -5.42 13.82 -10.38
CA LEU A 289 -6.18 14.57 -11.36
C LEU A 289 -7.07 15.59 -10.64
N GLU A 290 -7.00 16.84 -11.05
CA GLU A 290 -7.87 17.92 -10.63
C GLU A 290 -8.66 18.38 -11.85
N VAL A 291 -9.98 18.22 -11.83
CA VAL A 291 -10.84 18.46 -13.01
C VAL A 291 -11.90 19.48 -12.64
N ASN A 292 -11.86 20.66 -13.28
CA ASN A 292 -12.73 21.79 -13.01
C ASN A 292 -13.75 22.03 -14.15
N GLY A 293 -13.66 21.26 -15.23
CA GLY A 293 -14.57 21.31 -16.37
C GLY A 293 -14.54 20.00 -17.18
N PRO A 294 -15.43 19.83 -18.18
CA PRO A 294 -15.43 18.63 -19.01
C PRO A 294 -14.04 18.40 -19.64
N ALA A 295 -13.46 17.22 -19.42
CA ALA A 295 -12.14 16.85 -19.90
C ALA A 295 -12.15 15.49 -20.60
N LEU A 296 -11.50 15.41 -21.78
CA LEU A 296 -11.20 14.14 -22.45
C LEU A 296 -9.78 13.71 -22.05
N VAL A 297 -9.70 12.65 -21.27
CA VAL A 297 -8.44 12.12 -20.77
C VAL A 297 -7.96 11.00 -21.66
N ARG A 298 -6.78 11.16 -22.27
CA ARG A 298 -6.09 10.07 -22.98
C ARG A 298 -5.53 9.10 -21.96
N HIS A 299 -5.91 7.83 -22.07
CA HIS A 299 -5.46 6.80 -21.16
C HIS A 299 -4.09 6.24 -21.59
N ASN A 300 -3.22 5.99 -20.63
CA ASN A 300 -1.87 5.50 -20.87
C ASN A 300 -1.79 3.99 -21.20
N ARG A 301 -2.95 3.33 -21.36
CA ARG A 301 -3.09 1.91 -21.66
C ARG A 301 -2.50 0.99 -20.58
N LYS A 302 -2.52 1.45 -19.34
CA LYS A 302 -2.16 0.66 -18.16
C LYS A 302 -3.37 0.52 -17.25
N PHE A 303 -3.59 -0.68 -16.73
CA PHE A 303 -4.50 -0.88 -15.60
C PHE A 303 -4.29 0.20 -14.53
N ASN A 304 -5.35 0.73 -13.99
CA ASN A 304 -5.24 1.58 -12.82
C ASN A 304 -6.43 1.46 -11.88
N LEU A 305 -6.16 1.75 -10.62
CA LEU A 305 -7.17 1.97 -9.59
C LEU A 305 -7.22 3.47 -9.28
N GLY A 306 -8.42 3.98 -9.03
CA GLY A 306 -8.63 5.38 -8.67
C GLY A 306 -9.49 5.52 -7.43
N VAL A 307 -9.26 6.61 -6.68
CA VAL A 307 -10.09 7.05 -5.54
C VAL A 307 -10.46 8.50 -5.74
N VAL A 308 -11.73 8.82 -5.62
CA VAL A 308 -12.22 10.21 -5.61
C VAL A 308 -11.99 10.80 -4.22
N CYS A 309 -11.10 11.78 -4.15
CA CYS A 309 -10.73 12.41 -2.88
C CYS A 309 -11.66 13.57 -2.50
N ALA A 310 -12.24 14.27 -3.50
CA ALA A 310 -13.16 15.38 -3.28
C ALA A 310 -14.06 15.58 -4.51
N GLY A 311 -15.28 16.09 -4.30
CA GLY A 311 -16.23 16.40 -5.35
C GLY A 311 -16.95 15.18 -5.93
N SER A 312 -17.57 15.37 -7.09
CA SER A 312 -18.31 14.33 -7.82
C SER A 312 -18.20 14.52 -9.33
N CYS A 313 -18.35 13.45 -10.07
CA CYS A 313 -18.33 13.48 -11.54
C CYS A 313 -19.05 12.28 -12.16
N THR A 314 -19.29 12.41 -13.47
CA THR A 314 -19.53 11.24 -14.33
C THR A 314 -18.26 10.94 -15.14
N MET A 315 -17.94 9.66 -15.29
CA MET A 315 -16.92 9.19 -16.24
C MET A 315 -17.61 8.36 -17.33
N GLU A 316 -17.22 8.60 -18.57
CA GLU A 316 -17.80 7.94 -19.74
C GLU A 316 -16.73 7.36 -20.64
N GLU A 317 -16.90 6.10 -21.04
CA GLU A 317 -16.07 5.38 -22.01
C GLU A 317 -16.95 4.50 -22.88
N SER A 318 -16.86 4.64 -24.21
CA SER A 318 -17.58 3.81 -25.20
C SER A 318 -19.10 3.61 -24.91
N GLY A 319 -19.76 4.65 -24.38
CA GLY A 319 -21.18 4.62 -24.01
C GLY A 319 -21.48 4.07 -22.62
N GLN A 320 -20.47 3.55 -21.92
CA GLN A 320 -20.59 3.20 -20.51
C GLN A 320 -20.39 4.45 -19.65
N VAL A 321 -21.28 4.66 -18.69
CA VAL A 321 -21.24 5.80 -17.76
C VAL A 321 -21.21 5.30 -16.31
N ILE A 322 -20.24 5.76 -15.53
CA ILE A 322 -20.22 5.58 -14.09
C ILE A 322 -20.32 6.94 -13.38
N ARG A 323 -21.04 6.97 -12.25
CA ARG A 323 -21.12 8.15 -11.38
C ARG A 323 -20.29 7.94 -10.14
N LEU A 324 -19.45 8.92 -9.85
CA LEU A 324 -18.50 8.88 -8.77
C LEU A 324 -18.62 10.12 -7.88
N LYS A 325 -18.45 9.95 -6.58
CA LYS A 325 -18.38 11.01 -5.58
C LYS A 325 -17.19 10.77 -4.64
N ALA A 326 -16.89 11.72 -3.80
CA ALA A 326 -15.86 11.55 -2.75
C ALA A 326 -16.04 10.23 -1.98
N GLY A 327 -14.96 9.51 -1.79
CA GLY A 327 -14.90 8.16 -1.23
C GLY A 327 -15.00 7.03 -2.26
N ASP A 328 -15.68 7.24 -3.38
CA ASP A 328 -15.82 6.18 -4.38
C ASP A 328 -14.47 5.78 -4.98
N SER A 329 -14.30 4.49 -5.15
CA SER A 329 -13.15 3.88 -5.82
C SER A 329 -13.57 3.24 -7.15
N PHE A 330 -12.62 3.15 -8.08
CA PHE A 330 -12.90 2.64 -9.43
C PHE A 330 -11.66 2.03 -10.08
N LEU A 331 -11.92 1.25 -11.13
CA LEU A 331 -10.91 0.64 -12.01
C LEU A 331 -11.07 1.17 -13.43
N ILE A 332 -9.94 1.43 -14.10
CA ILE A 332 -9.89 1.62 -15.56
C ILE A 332 -9.01 0.53 -16.17
N ALA A 333 -9.59 -0.23 -17.09
CA ALA A 333 -8.87 -1.31 -17.78
C ALA A 333 -7.82 -0.76 -18.76
N ALA A 334 -6.72 -1.48 -18.93
CA ALA A 334 -5.67 -1.11 -19.89
C ALA A 334 -6.19 -1.04 -21.36
N GLY A 335 -7.27 -1.77 -21.68
CA GLY A 335 -7.94 -1.74 -22.97
C GLY A 335 -8.56 -0.39 -23.34
N VAL A 336 -8.90 0.43 -22.36
CA VAL A 336 -9.45 1.79 -22.55
C VAL A 336 -8.42 2.68 -23.25
N LYS A 337 -8.86 3.45 -24.24
CA LYS A 337 -7.97 4.39 -24.99
C LYS A 337 -8.11 5.82 -24.48
N ALA A 338 -9.32 6.22 -24.16
CA ALA A 338 -9.65 7.53 -23.64
C ALA A 338 -10.99 7.45 -22.92
N TYR A 339 -11.22 8.35 -21.99
CA TYR A 339 -12.48 8.49 -21.27
C TYR A 339 -12.77 9.96 -21.00
N GLN A 340 -14.03 10.29 -20.89
CA GLN A 340 -14.48 11.64 -20.60
C GLN A 340 -14.80 11.76 -19.11
N ILE A 341 -14.39 12.86 -18.47
CA ILE A 341 -14.78 13.24 -17.12
C ILE A 341 -15.64 14.50 -17.21
N ARG A 342 -16.81 14.48 -16.58
CA ARG A 342 -17.67 15.65 -16.40
C ARG A 342 -17.88 15.87 -14.89
N PRO A 343 -17.19 16.84 -14.28
CA PRO A 343 -17.35 17.15 -12.87
C PRO A 343 -18.67 17.88 -12.60
N GLU A 344 -19.25 17.68 -11.42
CA GLU A 344 -20.31 18.50 -10.85
C GLU A 344 -19.64 19.60 -10.00
N GLY A 345 -19.24 20.70 -10.65
CA GLY A 345 -18.36 21.71 -10.10
C GLY A 345 -16.90 21.36 -10.29
N SER A 346 -16.27 20.73 -9.33
CA SER A 346 -14.90 20.23 -9.44
C SER A 346 -14.78 18.83 -8.84
N VAL A 347 -13.77 18.07 -9.29
CA VAL A 347 -13.44 16.76 -8.73
C VAL A 347 -11.94 16.58 -8.62
N GLN A 348 -11.50 15.96 -7.54
CA GLN A 348 -10.11 15.54 -7.33
C GLN A 348 -10.07 14.02 -7.15
N MET A 349 -9.18 13.36 -7.86
CA MET A 349 -8.98 11.92 -7.75
C MET A 349 -7.50 11.55 -7.80
N VAL A 350 -7.15 10.51 -7.08
CA VAL A 350 -5.81 9.92 -7.10
C VAL A 350 -5.88 8.61 -7.88
N MET A 351 -4.94 8.45 -8.81
CA MET A 351 -4.83 7.33 -9.72
C MET A 351 -3.53 6.58 -9.44
N VAL A 352 -3.61 5.27 -9.21
CA VAL A 352 -2.46 4.40 -8.99
C VAL A 352 -2.31 3.44 -10.16
N TYR A 353 -1.11 3.40 -10.73
CA TYR A 353 -0.78 2.62 -11.91
C TYR A 353 0.34 1.62 -11.59
N PRO A 354 0.36 0.43 -12.23
CA PRO A 354 1.50 -0.47 -12.17
C PRO A 354 2.77 0.23 -12.66
N GLY A 355 3.88 -0.06 -12.01
CA GLY A 355 5.19 0.43 -12.38
C GLY A 355 5.66 -0.08 -13.74
N LYS A 356 6.86 0.27 -14.13
CA LYS A 356 7.50 -0.24 -15.34
C LYS A 356 8.09 -1.64 -15.07
N ASP A 357 7.95 -2.52 -16.05
CA ASP A 357 8.67 -3.81 -16.11
C ASP A 357 8.36 -4.84 -14.99
N MET A 358 7.11 -4.86 -14.50
CA MET A 358 6.69 -5.91 -13.56
C MET A 358 6.96 -7.32 -14.10
N ASP A 359 6.73 -7.55 -15.39
CA ASP A 359 6.96 -8.84 -16.05
C ASP A 359 8.44 -9.26 -16.00
N LYS A 360 9.36 -8.30 -16.17
CA LYS A 360 10.81 -8.56 -16.08
C LYS A 360 11.26 -8.83 -14.64
N LEU A 361 10.63 -8.20 -13.66
CA LEU A 361 10.92 -8.45 -12.24
C LEU A 361 10.48 -9.85 -11.83
N TYR A 362 9.27 -10.27 -12.21
CA TYR A 362 8.77 -11.63 -11.96
C TYR A 362 9.59 -12.72 -12.65
N SER A 363 9.93 -12.53 -13.92
CA SER A 363 10.73 -13.50 -14.65
C SER A 363 12.14 -13.65 -14.07
N ARG A 364 12.78 -12.54 -13.66
CA ARG A 364 14.10 -12.55 -12.99
C ARG A 364 14.05 -13.20 -11.62
N PHE A 365 12.99 -12.92 -10.86
CA PHE A 365 12.79 -13.51 -9.53
C PHE A 365 12.56 -15.02 -9.63
N ARG A 366 11.68 -15.46 -10.52
CA ARG A 366 11.40 -16.86 -10.78
C ARG A 366 12.69 -17.61 -11.17
N LEU A 367 13.47 -17.05 -12.09
CA LEU A 367 14.76 -17.62 -12.50
C LEU A 367 15.75 -17.73 -11.34
N ARG A 368 15.86 -16.71 -10.47
CA ARG A 368 16.72 -16.73 -9.28
C ARG A 368 16.27 -17.77 -8.27
N THR A 369 14.95 -17.89 -8.04
CA THR A 369 14.39 -18.88 -7.11
C THR A 369 14.61 -20.30 -7.62
N GLU A 370 14.39 -20.55 -8.91
CA GLU A 370 14.66 -21.85 -9.55
C GLU A 370 16.16 -22.20 -9.47
N LEU A 371 17.06 -21.24 -9.75
CA LEU A 371 18.50 -21.43 -9.64
C LEU A 371 18.94 -21.69 -8.19
N ARG A 372 18.32 -21.06 -7.21
CA ARG A 372 18.60 -21.31 -5.78
C ARG A 372 18.16 -22.70 -5.37
N ILE A 373 16.96 -23.13 -5.74
CA ILE A 373 16.45 -24.48 -5.46
C ILE A 373 17.36 -25.54 -6.09
N ILE A 374 17.78 -25.33 -7.33
CA ILE A 374 18.72 -26.23 -8.02
C ILE A 374 20.07 -26.28 -7.29
N ARG A 375 20.59 -25.14 -6.82
CA ARG A 375 21.86 -25.05 -6.10
C ARG A 375 21.79 -25.71 -4.73
N GLU A 376 20.70 -25.54 -4.00
CA GLU A 376 20.45 -26.21 -2.72
C GLU A 376 20.32 -27.73 -2.91
N ALA A 377 19.62 -28.20 -3.94
CA ALA A 377 19.50 -29.61 -4.28
C ALA A 377 20.87 -30.22 -4.68
N PHE A 378 21.71 -29.47 -5.39
CA PHE A 378 23.08 -29.88 -5.76
C PHE A 378 24.01 -29.99 -4.54
N ASN A 379 23.89 -29.01 -3.59
CA ASN A 379 24.68 -29.02 -2.37
C ASN A 379 24.25 -30.12 -1.38
N MET A 380 22.97 -30.46 -1.33
CA MET A 380 22.47 -31.61 -0.55
C MET A 380 22.90 -32.96 -1.16
N GLY A 381 23.05 -33.03 -2.49
CA GLY A 381 23.56 -34.24 -3.18
C GLY A 381 25.07 -34.47 -3.02
N SER A 382 25.86 -33.44 -2.72
CA SER A 382 27.30 -33.54 -2.53
C SER A 382 27.71 -33.93 -1.11
N SER A 383 26.84 -33.78 -0.11
CA SER A 383 27.09 -34.19 1.29
C SER A 383 26.79 -35.67 1.59
N ALA A 384 26.29 -36.42 0.59
CA ALA A 384 25.86 -37.79 0.77
C ALA A 384 26.85 -38.85 0.21
N ARG A 385 28.13 -38.46 -0.05
CA ARG A 385 29.19 -39.43 -0.49
C ARG A 385 30.42 -39.31 0.41
N THR A 386 30.42 -40.00 1.50
CA THR A 386 31.61 -40.66 2.04
C THR A 386 31.22 -42.09 2.41
N PRO A 387 31.65 -43.11 1.65
CA PRO A 387 31.59 -44.46 2.18
C PRO A 387 32.82 -44.65 3.09
N ASP A 388 32.52 -44.94 4.34
CA ASP A 388 33.50 -45.51 5.25
C ASP A 388 33.98 -46.84 4.68
N SER A 389 35.25 -46.89 4.35
CA SER A 389 35.98 -48.13 4.07
C SER A 389 37.22 -48.16 4.91
N ARG A 390 37.10 -48.69 6.14
CA ARG A 390 38.02 -49.71 6.71
C ARG A 390 37.69 -49.98 8.12
#